data_537830c77127ae3b816432028d337d70
#
_entry.id   537830c77127ae3b816432028d337d70
#
_cell.length_a   1.000
_cell.length_b   1.000
_cell.length_c   1.000
_cell.angle_alpha   90.00
_cell.angle_beta   90.00
_cell.angle_gamma   90.00
#
_symmetry.space_group_name_H-M   'P 1'
#
loop_
_entity.id
_entity.type
_entity.pdbx_description
1 polymer ?
#
loop_
_entity_poly.entity_id
_entity_poly.type
_entity_poly.pdbx_seq_one_letter_code
_entity_poly.pdbx_strand_id
1 'polypeptide(L)'
;MDAEVYRFKVGDFECMAVSDGTLTYAPPLFPPPVNFLFANAPKELLDRALSEHSIQPEKWLAWVSPYICVTVNTGRHMVLVDTGADGLDPNTGRLLRNLQAEGIGPGDIDTVILTHGHPDHIGGNTDAQGKPTFPKARYVMWKEEWNFWTSGQAEDKLDEHAREVLLAFARKNLPPIQRQLDLIDHEAEIMPGIRAVAAPGHTPGHMAVAISSKGEQLLCMSDAFLHPIHIEHPEWYAAVDMMPEQLMNTRQLLLNKFANKKALMLAFHFPFPGLGHIVQKGEGWRWQPLRIK
;
A
#
# COMPACT_ATOMS: atom_id res chain seq x y z
N MET A 1 -8.83 -14.90 17.81
CA MET A 1 -8.62 -14.59 16.37
C MET A 1 -8.39 -13.10 16.29
N ASP A 2 -7.29 -12.71 15.71
CA ASP A 2 -7.01 -11.29 15.52
C ASP A 2 -8.07 -10.69 14.59
N ALA A 3 -8.47 -9.43 14.85
CA ALA A 3 -9.46 -8.76 14.03
C ALA A 3 -8.94 -8.63 12.59
N GLU A 4 -9.71 -9.08 11.61
CA GLU A 4 -9.35 -9.02 10.18
C GLU A 4 -10.01 -7.81 9.48
N VAL A 5 -10.92 -7.12 10.17
CA VAL A 5 -11.60 -5.90 9.71
C VAL A 5 -11.65 -4.88 10.84
N TYR A 6 -11.31 -3.63 10.53
CA TYR A 6 -11.42 -2.51 11.46
C TYR A 6 -12.24 -1.39 10.83
N ARG A 7 -13.40 -1.07 11.45
CA ARG A 7 -14.31 -0.01 10.97
C ARG A 7 -13.95 1.34 11.59
N PHE A 8 -13.95 2.36 10.76
CA PHE A 8 -13.70 3.75 11.18
C PHE A 8 -14.44 4.73 10.25
N LYS A 9 -14.34 6.02 10.55
CA LYS A 9 -14.96 7.07 9.71
C LYS A 9 -13.95 8.12 9.31
N VAL A 10 -14.24 8.77 8.18
CA VAL A 10 -13.61 10.01 7.72
C VAL A 10 -14.77 10.97 7.41
N GLY A 11 -15.12 11.83 8.34
CA GLY A 11 -16.31 12.66 8.28
C GLY A 11 -17.59 11.81 8.11
N ASP A 12 -18.30 11.99 7.00
CA ASP A 12 -19.52 11.23 6.67
C ASP A 12 -19.21 9.88 5.99
N PHE A 13 -17.97 9.63 5.57
CA PHE A 13 -17.60 8.39 4.89
C PHE A 13 -17.39 7.26 5.89
N GLU A 14 -17.98 6.10 5.62
CA GLU A 14 -17.74 4.87 6.37
C GLU A 14 -16.61 4.08 5.73
N CYS A 15 -15.57 3.81 6.50
CA CYS A 15 -14.35 3.19 6.02
C CYS A 15 -14.06 1.89 6.77
N MET A 16 -13.37 0.96 6.11
CA MET A 16 -12.84 -0.24 6.74
C MET A 16 -11.41 -0.48 6.29
N ALA A 17 -10.50 -0.72 7.23
CA ALA A 17 -9.24 -1.39 6.97
C ALA A 17 -9.51 -2.89 6.99
N VAL A 18 -9.18 -3.57 5.90
CA VAL A 18 -9.47 -4.99 5.67
C VAL A 18 -8.17 -5.73 5.47
N SER A 19 -7.91 -6.72 6.30
CA SER A 19 -6.72 -7.58 6.16
C SER A 19 -6.86 -8.50 4.96
N ASP A 20 -5.84 -8.55 4.12
CA ASP A 20 -5.68 -9.58 3.10
C ASP A 20 -4.81 -10.76 3.58
N GLY A 21 -4.28 -10.66 4.79
CA GLY A 21 -3.37 -11.63 5.39
C GLY A 21 -1.98 -11.06 5.60
N THR A 22 -0.98 -11.94 5.58
CA THR A 22 0.42 -11.59 5.85
C THR A 22 1.37 -12.37 4.96
N LEU A 23 2.51 -11.75 4.59
CA LEU A 23 3.66 -12.45 4.00
C LEU A 23 4.86 -12.37 4.96
N THR A 24 5.61 -13.46 5.07
CA THR A 24 6.84 -13.50 5.85
C THR A 24 8.05 -13.32 4.93
N TYR A 25 8.73 -12.19 5.08
CA TYR A 25 9.97 -11.87 4.38
C TYR A 25 11.15 -12.37 5.19
N ALA A 26 11.80 -13.42 4.71
CA ALA A 26 12.94 -14.07 5.39
C ALA A 26 13.85 -14.79 4.40
N PRO A 27 15.13 -14.97 4.72
CA PRO A 27 16.01 -15.85 3.95
C PRO A 27 15.46 -17.28 3.86
N PRO A 28 15.69 -18.01 2.75
CA PRO A 28 16.57 -17.62 1.63
C PRO A 28 15.87 -16.82 0.53
N LEU A 29 14.54 -16.65 0.56
CA LEU A 29 13.78 -15.97 -0.50
C LEU A 29 14.00 -14.47 -0.50
N PHE A 30 14.16 -13.88 0.68
CA PHE A 30 14.39 -12.44 0.85
C PHE A 30 15.64 -12.21 1.68
N PRO A 31 16.32 -11.07 1.52
CA PRO A 31 17.38 -10.67 2.43
C PRO A 31 16.88 -10.58 3.89
N PRO A 32 17.78 -10.63 4.88
CA PRO A 32 17.40 -10.33 6.27
C PRO A 32 16.64 -8.99 6.36
N PRO A 33 15.63 -8.86 7.25
CA PRO A 33 14.77 -7.68 7.32
C PRO A 33 15.51 -6.34 7.39
N VAL A 34 16.62 -6.28 8.11
CA VAL A 34 17.47 -5.07 8.20
C VAL A 34 17.99 -4.64 6.83
N ASN A 35 18.44 -5.58 6.01
CA ASN A 35 18.97 -5.30 4.67
C ASN A 35 17.86 -5.09 3.65
N PHE A 36 16.72 -5.75 3.85
CA PHE A 36 15.57 -5.61 2.97
C PHE A 36 14.90 -4.25 3.12
N LEU A 37 14.65 -3.82 4.37
CA LEU A 37 13.91 -2.58 4.65
C LEU A 37 14.79 -1.33 4.67
N PHE A 38 16.08 -1.45 4.97
CA PHE A 38 16.97 -0.30 5.22
C PHE A 38 18.28 -0.42 4.44
N ALA A 39 18.18 -0.57 3.12
CA ALA A 39 19.30 -0.91 2.24
C ALA A 39 20.47 0.10 2.27
N ASN A 40 20.19 1.38 2.55
CA ASN A 40 21.19 2.45 2.60
C ASN A 40 21.43 3.03 4.00
N ALA A 41 20.80 2.48 5.04
CA ALA A 41 20.93 3.04 6.38
C ALA A 41 22.33 2.84 6.95
N PRO A 42 22.98 3.91 7.48
CA PRO A 42 24.25 3.75 8.19
C PRO A 42 24.07 2.87 9.43
N LYS A 43 24.92 1.86 9.58
CA LYS A 43 24.76 0.82 10.61
C LYS A 43 24.52 1.37 12.01
N GLU A 44 25.33 2.33 12.46
CA GLU A 44 25.24 2.88 13.82
C GLU A 44 23.90 3.62 14.06
N LEU A 45 23.41 4.33 13.04
CA LEU A 45 22.11 5.03 13.11
C LEU A 45 20.95 4.03 13.08
N LEU A 46 21.07 3.00 12.23
CA LEU A 46 20.08 1.94 12.14
C LEU A 46 19.97 1.14 13.46
N ASP A 47 21.10 0.75 14.07
CA ASP A 47 21.12 0.04 15.34
C ASP A 47 20.42 0.85 16.45
N ARG A 48 20.60 2.18 16.45
CA ARG A 48 19.89 3.09 17.37
C ARG A 48 18.39 3.13 17.09
N ALA A 49 18.00 3.34 15.85
CA ALA A 49 16.60 3.39 15.46
C ALA A 49 15.88 2.07 15.78
N LEU A 50 16.50 0.93 15.48
CA LEU A 50 15.95 -0.39 15.82
C LEU A 50 15.80 -0.57 17.33
N SER A 51 16.77 -0.14 18.11
CA SER A 51 16.71 -0.18 19.58
C SER A 51 15.57 0.67 20.14
N GLU A 52 15.32 1.88 19.59
CA GLU A 52 14.17 2.73 19.97
C GLU A 52 12.82 2.06 19.68
N HIS A 53 12.78 1.19 18.69
CA HIS A 53 11.61 0.34 18.35
C HIS A 53 11.61 -1.03 19.04
N SER A 54 12.54 -1.26 20.02
CA SER A 54 12.68 -2.54 20.72
C SER A 54 12.98 -3.74 19.81
N ILE A 55 13.61 -3.50 18.66
CA ILE A 55 14.03 -4.50 17.70
C ILE A 55 15.50 -4.82 17.93
N GLN A 56 15.81 -6.12 18.11
CA GLN A 56 17.19 -6.62 18.22
C GLN A 56 17.61 -7.16 16.84
N PRO A 57 18.52 -6.49 16.12
CA PRO A 57 18.86 -6.83 14.73
C PRO A 57 19.27 -8.30 14.54
N GLU A 58 20.04 -8.83 15.46
CA GLU A 58 20.55 -10.22 15.43
C GLU A 58 19.47 -11.28 15.68
N LYS A 59 18.32 -10.89 16.21
CA LYS A 59 17.15 -11.76 16.45
C LYS A 59 16.01 -11.51 15.46
N TRP A 60 16.08 -10.45 14.69
CA TRP A 60 15.05 -10.14 13.69
C TRP A 60 15.33 -10.87 12.38
N LEU A 61 15.04 -12.17 12.39
CA LEU A 61 15.34 -13.08 11.28
C LEU A 61 14.25 -13.07 10.19
N ALA A 62 13.07 -12.56 10.50
CA ALA A 62 11.95 -12.50 9.58
C ALA A 62 11.11 -11.24 9.85
N TRP A 63 10.63 -10.61 8.77
CA TRP A 63 9.64 -9.55 8.83
C TRP A 63 8.29 -10.10 8.36
N VAL A 64 7.33 -10.17 9.29
CA VAL A 64 5.95 -10.52 8.97
C VAL A 64 5.22 -9.23 8.60
N SER A 65 4.95 -9.08 7.32
CA SER A 65 4.29 -7.91 6.76
C SER A 65 2.80 -8.17 6.61
N PRO A 66 1.92 -7.40 7.25
CA PRO A 66 0.49 -7.43 6.95
C PRO A 66 0.22 -6.74 5.62
N TYR A 67 -0.89 -7.13 4.98
CA TYR A 67 -1.44 -6.53 3.77
C TYR A 67 -2.82 -5.97 4.08
N ILE A 68 -3.00 -4.65 3.94
CA ILE A 68 -4.18 -3.93 4.43
C ILE A 68 -4.81 -3.11 3.31
N CYS A 69 -5.91 -3.62 2.75
CA CYS A 69 -6.73 -2.87 1.81
C CYS A 69 -7.73 -1.97 2.54
N VAL A 70 -8.29 -0.99 1.84
CA VAL A 70 -9.27 -0.06 2.41
C VAL A 70 -10.52 -0.01 1.57
N THR A 71 -11.68 -0.12 2.23
CA THR A 71 -12.96 0.27 1.60
C THR A 71 -13.42 1.62 2.09
N VAL A 72 -14.08 2.36 1.21
CA VAL A 72 -14.69 3.67 1.49
C VAL A 72 -16.09 3.69 0.93
N ASN A 73 -17.09 3.73 1.82
CA ASN A 73 -18.47 3.97 1.45
C ASN A 73 -18.76 5.48 1.58
N THR A 74 -18.95 6.12 0.45
CA THR A 74 -19.27 7.56 0.39
C THR A 74 -20.77 7.85 0.54
N GLY A 75 -21.60 6.82 0.72
CA GLY A 75 -23.06 6.87 0.67
C GLY A 75 -23.62 6.83 -0.76
N ARG A 76 -22.76 7.00 -1.78
CA ARG A 76 -23.14 6.90 -3.21
C ARG A 76 -22.30 5.86 -3.94
N HIS A 77 -21.07 5.66 -3.49
CA HIS A 77 -20.07 4.78 -4.11
C HIS A 77 -19.39 3.93 -3.06
N MET A 78 -19.15 2.68 -3.39
CA MET A 78 -18.28 1.77 -2.64
C MET A 78 -16.95 1.66 -3.38
N VAL A 79 -15.92 2.21 -2.76
CA VAL A 79 -14.55 2.26 -3.31
C VAL A 79 -13.67 1.27 -2.58
N LEU A 80 -12.82 0.57 -3.31
CA LEU A 80 -11.75 -0.29 -2.78
C LEU A 80 -10.40 0.28 -3.20
N VAL A 81 -9.46 0.43 -2.26
CA VAL A 81 -8.07 0.79 -2.52
C VAL A 81 -7.24 -0.47 -2.37
N ASP A 82 -6.63 -0.89 -3.48
CA ASP A 82 -5.89 -2.13 -3.72
C ASP A 82 -6.73 -3.40 -3.54
N THR A 83 -6.26 -4.51 -4.10
CA THR A 83 -7.01 -5.76 -4.17
C THR A 83 -6.34 -6.94 -3.46
N GLY A 84 -5.25 -6.69 -2.74
CA GLY A 84 -4.53 -7.72 -2.00
C GLY A 84 -3.66 -8.61 -2.87
N ALA A 85 -3.21 -9.72 -2.31
CA ALA A 85 -2.16 -10.61 -2.80
C ALA A 85 -2.68 -12.02 -3.11
N ASP A 86 -3.85 -12.14 -3.72
CA ASP A 86 -4.45 -13.46 -3.99
C ASP A 86 -3.51 -14.34 -4.83
N GLY A 87 -3.21 -15.52 -4.31
CA GLY A 87 -2.32 -16.50 -4.94
C GLY A 87 -0.82 -16.25 -4.74
N LEU A 88 -0.41 -15.25 -3.97
CA LEU A 88 1.01 -14.98 -3.68
C LEU A 88 1.57 -15.94 -2.62
N ASP A 89 0.82 -16.15 -1.51
CA ASP A 89 1.20 -17.00 -0.40
C ASP A 89 -0.06 -17.63 0.24
N PRO A 90 0.01 -18.81 0.86
CA PRO A 90 -1.14 -19.42 1.54
C PRO A 90 -1.76 -18.59 2.67
N ASN A 91 -1.03 -17.64 3.21
CA ASN A 91 -1.50 -16.73 4.28
C ASN A 91 -2.08 -15.42 3.77
N THR A 92 -2.11 -15.19 2.45
CA THR A 92 -2.69 -14.02 1.77
C THR A 92 -4.00 -14.38 1.05
N GLY A 93 -4.61 -13.42 0.34
CA GLY A 93 -5.84 -13.63 -0.43
C GLY A 93 -7.10 -13.72 0.44
N ARG A 94 -7.11 -13.06 1.60
CA ARG A 94 -8.25 -13.08 2.53
C ARG A 94 -9.23 -11.94 2.32
N LEU A 95 -8.89 -10.98 1.46
CA LEU A 95 -9.68 -9.75 1.25
C LEU A 95 -11.14 -10.05 0.93
N LEU A 96 -11.41 -10.88 -0.09
CA LEU A 96 -12.79 -11.18 -0.52
C LEU A 96 -13.60 -11.86 0.58
N ARG A 97 -13.00 -12.84 1.29
CA ARG A 97 -13.65 -13.51 2.42
C ARG A 97 -14.02 -12.50 3.51
N ASN A 98 -13.12 -11.59 3.83
CA ASN A 98 -13.31 -10.61 4.88
C ASN A 98 -14.34 -9.54 4.47
N LEU A 99 -14.36 -9.11 3.22
CA LEU A 99 -15.43 -8.24 2.67
C LEU A 99 -16.79 -8.92 2.71
N GLN A 100 -16.88 -10.19 2.30
CA GLN A 100 -18.13 -10.97 2.34
C GLN A 100 -18.66 -11.15 3.76
N ALA A 101 -17.78 -11.34 4.76
CA ALA A 101 -18.18 -11.39 6.17
C ALA A 101 -18.80 -10.06 6.66
N GLU A 102 -18.44 -8.95 6.01
CA GLU A 102 -18.99 -7.62 6.24
C GLU A 102 -20.22 -7.30 5.36
N GLY A 103 -20.69 -8.28 4.58
CA GLY A 103 -21.84 -8.17 3.68
C GLY A 103 -21.54 -7.46 2.36
N ILE A 104 -20.24 -7.28 1.99
CA ILE A 104 -19.82 -6.65 0.76
C ILE A 104 -19.36 -7.72 -0.23
N GLY A 105 -20.14 -7.89 -1.30
CA GLY A 105 -19.78 -8.77 -2.40
C GLY A 105 -18.97 -8.06 -3.49
N PRO A 106 -18.32 -8.81 -4.40
CA PRO A 106 -17.57 -8.23 -5.52
C PRO A 106 -18.41 -7.30 -6.43
N GLY A 107 -19.71 -7.56 -6.53
CA GLY A 107 -20.64 -6.74 -7.32
C GLY A 107 -21.09 -5.44 -6.67
N ASP A 108 -20.71 -5.20 -5.41
CA ASP A 108 -21.04 -3.99 -4.66
C ASP A 108 -19.93 -2.92 -4.77
N ILE A 109 -18.74 -3.28 -5.26
CA ILE A 109 -17.62 -2.35 -5.48
C ILE A 109 -17.84 -1.62 -6.80
N ASP A 110 -17.94 -0.28 -6.76
CA ASP A 110 -18.11 0.59 -7.91
C ASP A 110 -16.77 1.03 -8.52
N THR A 111 -15.74 1.18 -7.67
CA THR A 111 -14.43 1.69 -8.09
C THR A 111 -13.33 0.96 -7.33
N VAL A 112 -12.33 0.49 -8.05
CA VAL A 112 -11.07 0.00 -7.51
C VAL A 112 -9.97 0.98 -7.85
N ILE A 113 -9.22 1.46 -6.87
CA ILE A 113 -8.07 2.32 -7.05
C ILE A 113 -6.83 1.48 -6.80
N LEU A 114 -6.01 1.27 -7.83
CA LEU A 114 -4.76 0.53 -7.74
C LEU A 114 -3.61 1.51 -7.52
N THR A 115 -2.98 1.45 -6.35
CA THR A 115 -1.90 2.36 -5.98
C THR A 115 -0.65 2.13 -6.80
N HIS A 116 -0.33 0.87 -7.10
CA HIS A 116 0.76 0.46 -7.97
C HIS A 116 0.61 -1.03 -8.38
N GLY A 117 1.57 -1.56 -9.17
CA GLY A 117 1.44 -2.85 -9.83
C GLY A 117 2.15 -4.02 -9.16
N HIS A 118 2.52 -3.94 -7.87
CA HIS A 118 3.08 -5.09 -7.15
C HIS A 118 2.03 -6.16 -6.82
N PRO A 119 2.46 -7.43 -6.67
CA PRO A 119 1.56 -8.58 -6.48
C PRO A 119 0.56 -8.43 -5.36
N ASP A 120 0.95 -7.82 -4.26
CA ASP A 120 0.14 -7.64 -3.05
C ASP A 120 -0.88 -6.50 -3.16
N HIS A 121 -0.83 -5.72 -4.22
CA HIS A 121 -1.80 -4.65 -4.51
C HIS A 121 -2.75 -5.00 -5.66
N ILE A 122 -2.31 -5.86 -6.59
CA ILE A 122 -3.10 -6.22 -7.78
C ILE A 122 -3.52 -7.69 -7.82
N GLY A 123 -3.08 -8.52 -6.87
CA GLY A 123 -3.27 -9.98 -6.92
C GLY A 123 -4.73 -10.40 -6.99
N GLY A 124 -5.63 -9.66 -6.34
CA GLY A 124 -7.06 -9.90 -6.35
C GLY A 124 -7.83 -9.26 -7.53
N ASN A 125 -7.15 -8.66 -8.52
CA ASN A 125 -7.84 -8.08 -9.69
C ASN A 125 -8.60 -9.10 -10.51
N THR A 126 -8.13 -10.35 -10.53
CA THR A 126 -8.73 -11.43 -11.33
C THR A 126 -9.12 -12.63 -10.47
N ASP A 127 -10.24 -13.23 -10.81
CA ASP A 127 -10.70 -14.50 -10.23
C ASP A 127 -9.91 -15.71 -10.75
N ALA A 128 -10.24 -16.89 -10.25
CA ALA A 128 -9.62 -18.15 -10.67
C ALA A 128 -9.85 -18.50 -12.16
N GLN A 129 -10.82 -17.85 -12.83
CA GLN A 129 -11.11 -17.98 -14.24
C GLN A 129 -10.42 -16.90 -15.09
N GLY A 130 -9.62 -16.02 -14.49
CA GLY A 130 -8.92 -14.91 -15.14
C GLY A 130 -9.84 -13.76 -15.56
N LYS A 131 -11.04 -13.66 -14.97
CA LYS A 131 -11.97 -12.55 -15.19
C LYS A 131 -11.80 -11.48 -14.10
N PRO A 132 -12.17 -10.22 -14.37
CA PRO A 132 -12.17 -9.19 -13.33
C PRO A 132 -12.99 -9.61 -12.11
N THR A 133 -12.37 -9.63 -10.95
CA THR A 133 -13.01 -9.98 -9.67
C THR A 133 -14.15 -9.03 -9.32
N PHE A 134 -14.00 -7.75 -9.65
CA PHE A 134 -15.00 -6.72 -9.40
C PHE A 134 -15.66 -6.32 -10.73
N PRO A 135 -16.69 -7.06 -11.19
CA PRO A 135 -17.17 -7.00 -12.57
C PRO A 135 -17.90 -5.69 -12.92
N LYS A 136 -18.38 -4.94 -11.91
CA LYS A 136 -19.06 -3.65 -12.11
C LYS A 136 -18.14 -2.46 -11.84
N ALA A 137 -16.96 -2.69 -11.25
CA ALA A 137 -16.05 -1.62 -10.89
C ALA A 137 -15.38 -1.02 -12.12
N ARG A 138 -15.21 0.30 -12.13
CA ARG A 138 -14.13 0.92 -12.88
C ARG A 138 -12.85 0.80 -12.08
N TYR A 139 -11.73 0.58 -12.74
CA TYR A 139 -10.41 0.58 -12.13
C TYR A 139 -9.72 1.91 -12.44
N VAL A 140 -8.97 2.44 -11.49
CA VAL A 140 -8.18 3.67 -11.66
C VAL A 140 -6.74 3.36 -11.31
N MET A 141 -5.82 3.72 -12.19
CA MET A 141 -4.39 3.53 -12.00
C MET A 141 -3.60 4.67 -12.63
N TRP A 142 -2.41 4.93 -12.14
CA TRP A 142 -1.53 5.91 -12.77
C TRP A 142 -1.03 5.40 -14.12
N LYS A 143 -1.05 6.25 -15.14
CA LYS A 143 -0.69 5.88 -16.52
C LYS A 143 0.76 5.41 -16.65
N GLU A 144 1.68 6.05 -15.90
CA GLU A 144 3.08 5.64 -15.89
C GLU A 144 3.26 4.26 -15.28
N GLU A 145 2.50 3.93 -14.24
CA GLU A 145 2.50 2.61 -13.60
C GLU A 145 1.99 1.53 -14.57
N TRP A 146 0.84 1.78 -15.20
CA TRP A 146 0.31 0.87 -16.21
C TRP A 146 1.32 0.62 -17.33
N ASN A 147 1.91 1.71 -17.87
CA ASN A 147 2.88 1.61 -18.96
C ASN A 147 4.12 0.83 -18.52
N PHE A 148 4.63 1.09 -17.31
CA PHE A 148 5.79 0.38 -16.78
C PHE A 148 5.59 -1.14 -16.81
N TRP A 149 4.45 -1.63 -16.32
CA TRP A 149 4.19 -3.07 -16.21
C TRP A 149 3.75 -3.73 -17.52
N THR A 150 3.20 -2.98 -18.48
CA THR A 150 2.55 -3.57 -19.67
C THR A 150 3.29 -3.31 -20.99
N SER A 151 4.26 -2.37 -21.03
CA SER A 151 4.97 -2.00 -22.28
C SER A 151 6.34 -2.66 -22.46
N GLY A 152 6.76 -3.54 -21.55
CA GLY A 152 8.09 -4.16 -21.57
C GLY A 152 9.14 -3.39 -20.75
N GLN A 153 8.85 -2.18 -20.28
CA GLN A 153 9.82 -1.38 -19.49
C GLN A 153 10.27 -2.09 -18.20
N ALA A 154 9.38 -2.82 -17.55
CA ALA A 154 9.71 -3.58 -16.35
C ALA A 154 10.69 -4.73 -16.64
N GLU A 155 10.63 -5.34 -17.83
CA GLU A 155 11.56 -6.41 -18.23
C GLU A 155 13.01 -5.92 -18.27
N ASP A 156 13.24 -4.67 -18.68
CA ASP A 156 14.57 -4.08 -18.78
C ASP A 156 15.14 -3.61 -17.44
N LYS A 157 14.27 -3.38 -16.44
CA LYS A 157 14.63 -2.79 -15.14
C LYS A 157 14.75 -3.81 -14.01
N LEU A 158 14.04 -4.92 -14.09
CA LEU A 158 13.99 -5.94 -13.06
C LEU A 158 15.08 -7.00 -13.28
N ASP A 159 15.66 -7.51 -12.18
CA ASP A 159 16.50 -8.70 -12.22
C ASP A 159 15.67 -9.96 -12.53
N GLU A 160 16.32 -11.10 -12.74
CA GLU A 160 15.67 -12.35 -13.16
C GLU A 160 14.63 -12.83 -12.13
N HIS A 161 14.94 -12.78 -10.85
CA HIS A 161 14.04 -13.23 -9.78
C HIS A 161 12.82 -12.32 -9.65
N ALA A 162 13.02 -11.00 -9.65
CA ALA A 162 11.93 -10.03 -9.62
C ALA A 162 11.03 -10.15 -10.86
N ARG A 163 11.59 -10.45 -12.05
CA ARG A 163 10.79 -10.70 -13.25
C ARG A 163 9.87 -11.92 -13.09
N GLU A 164 10.37 -13.03 -12.56
CA GLU A 164 9.59 -14.26 -12.40
C GLU A 164 8.33 -14.02 -11.57
N VAL A 165 8.41 -13.24 -10.50
CA VAL A 165 7.28 -13.00 -9.59
C VAL A 165 6.48 -11.78 -10.05
N LEU A 166 7.11 -10.60 -10.12
CA LEU A 166 6.40 -9.33 -10.31
C LEU A 166 5.75 -9.25 -11.69
N LEU A 167 6.47 -9.62 -12.76
CA LEU A 167 5.90 -9.61 -14.11
C LEU A 167 4.85 -10.69 -14.31
N ALA A 168 5.00 -11.87 -13.70
CA ALA A 168 3.99 -12.91 -13.79
C ALA A 168 2.66 -12.43 -13.21
N PHE A 169 2.68 -11.77 -12.04
CA PHE A 169 1.49 -11.18 -11.44
C PHE A 169 0.91 -10.03 -12.26
N ALA A 170 1.76 -9.11 -12.75
CA ALA A 170 1.31 -8.00 -13.60
C ALA A 170 0.64 -8.51 -14.89
N ARG A 171 1.26 -9.49 -15.59
CA ARG A 171 0.72 -10.12 -16.81
C ARG A 171 -0.58 -10.88 -16.56
N LYS A 172 -0.75 -11.47 -15.40
CA LYS A 172 -2.00 -12.18 -15.02
C LYS A 172 -3.11 -11.18 -14.71
N ASN A 173 -2.83 -10.13 -13.94
CA ASN A 173 -3.84 -9.34 -13.22
C ASN A 173 -4.17 -7.98 -13.87
N LEU A 174 -3.29 -7.41 -14.73
CA LEU A 174 -3.55 -6.12 -15.35
C LEU A 174 -4.34 -6.21 -16.67
N PRO A 175 -3.98 -7.05 -17.65
CA PRO A 175 -4.68 -7.08 -18.94
C PRO A 175 -6.19 -7.35 -18.84
N PRO A 176 -6.69 -8.24 -17.95
CA PRO A 176 -8.12 -8.53 -17.87
C PRO A 176 -8.98 -7.34 -17.47
N ILE A 177 -8.44 -6.39 -16.69
CA ILE A 177 -9.17 -5.19 -16.23
C ILE A 177 -9.11 -4.01 -17.21
N GLN A 178 -8.35 -4.13 -18.32
CA GLN A 178 -8.07 -3.02 -19.25
C GLN A 178 -9.35 -2.35 -19.79
N ARG A 179 -10.44 -3.10 -19.99
CA ARG A 179 -11.70 -2.54 -20.50
C ARG A 179 -12.47 -1.69 -19.47
N GLN A 180 -12.11 -1.80 -18.21
CA GLN A 180 -12.71 -1.09 -17.07
C GLN A 180 -11.74 -0.07 -16.47
N LEU A 181 -10.57 0.16 -17.11
CA LEU A 181 -9.47 0.94 -16.57
C LEU A 181 -9.49 2.38 -17.06
N ASP A 182 -9.48 3.30 -16.11
CA ASP A 182 -9.26 4.72 -16.30
C ASP A 182 -7.82 5.06 -15.90
N LEU A 183 -7.03 5.53 -16.85
CA LEU A 183 -5.64 5.95 -16.59
C LEU A 183 -5.60 7.45 -16.29
N ILE A 184 -4.95 7.79 -15.18
CA ILE A 184 -4.68 9.17 -14.78
C ILE A 184 -3.18 9.47 -14.90
N ASP A 185 -2.82 10.71 -15.25
CA ASP A 185 -1.44 11.15 -15.46
C ASP A 185 -1.07 12.42 -14.66
N HIS A 186 -1.98 12.87 -13.80
CA HIS A 186 -1.80 14.00 -12.89
C HIS A 186 -2.62 13.82 -11.61
N GLU A 187 -2.27 14.55 -10.55
CA GLU A 187 -3.08 14.57 -9.32
C GLU A 187 -4.50 15.06 -9.64
N ALA A 188 -5.49 14.19 -9.48
CA ALA A 188 -6.87 14.47 -9.82
C ALA A 188 -7.82 13.99 -8.73
N GLU A 189 -8.98 14.62 -8.65
CA GLU A 189 -10.12 14.08 -7.91
C GLU A 189 -10.74 12.96 -8.73
N ILE A 190 -10.69 11.73 -8.19
CA ILE A 190 -11.24 10.52 -8.81
C ILE A 190 -12.76 10.55 -8.71
N MET A 191 -13.25 10.98 -7.56
CA MET A 191 -14.65 11.27 -7.25
C MET A 191 -14.73 12.23 -6.06
N PRO A 192 -15.89 12.85 -5.77
CA PRO A 192 -16.01 13.82 -4.67
C PRO A 192 -15.47 13.27 -3.35
N GLY A 193 -14.42 13.92 -2.85
CA GLY A 193 -13.75 13.58 -1.60
C GLY A 193 -12.66 12.50 -1.69
N ILE A 194 -12.40 11.93 -2.87
CA ILE A 194 -11.31 10.93 -3.06
C ILE A 194 -10.39 11.41 -4.19
N ARG A 195 -9.12 11.59 -3.88
CA ARG A 195 -8.12 12.17 -4.78
C ARG A 195 -6.88 11.29 -4.90
N ALA A 196 -6.39 11.13 -6.12
CA ALA A 196 -5.06 10.58 -6.39
C ALA A 196 -3.98 11.61 -6.04
N VAL A 197 -2.95 11.15 -5.36
CA VAL A 197 -1.76 11.94 -4.99
C VAL A 197 -0.54 11.24 -5.57
N ALA A 198 0.24 11.95 -6.39
CA ALA A 198 1.47 11.41 -6.95
C ALA A 198 2.44 11.04 -5.83
N ALA A 199 2.92 9.81 -5.84
CA ALA A 199 3.86 9.30 -4.85
C ALA A 199 4.93 8.37 -5.49
N PRO A 200 5.54 8.76 -6.63
CA PRO A 200 6.49 7.91 -7.34
C PRO A 200 7.74 7.63 -6.52
N GLY A 201 8.38 6.48 -6.78
CA GLY A 201 9.65 6.12 -6.17
C GLY A 201 9.73 4.67 -5.75
N HIS A 202 8.73 4.13 -5.04
CA HIS A 202 8.61 2.69 -4.81
C HIS A 202 8.45 1.95 -6.14
N THR A 203 7.52 2.42 -6.97
CA THR A 203 7.45 2.15 -8.40
C THR A 203 7.34 3.48 -9.18
N PRO A 204 7.55 3.49 -10.51
CA PRO A 204 7.57 4.72 -11.29
C PRO A 204 6.26 5.53 -11.24
N GLY A 205 5.12 4.85 -11.23
CA GLY A 205 3.80 5.49 -11.20
C GLY A 205 3.02 5.26 -9.90
N HIS A 206 3.70 4.92 -8.81
CA HIS A 206 3.07 4.74 -7.50
C HIS A 206 2.30 5.99 -7.08
N MET A 207 1.11 5.79 -6.52
CA MET A 207 0.28 6.86 -5.98
C MET A 207 -0.23 6.56 -4.57
N ALA A 208 -0.41 7.60 -3.78
CA ALA A 208 -1.18 7.58 -2.55
C ALA A 208 -2.63 8.03 -2.84
N VAL A 209 -3.56 7.71 -1.93
CA VAL A 209 -4.97 8.09 -2.06
C VAL A 209 -5.38 8.95 -0.87
N ALA A 210 -5.77 10.19 -1.14
CA ALA A 210 -6.30 11.11 -0.13
C ALA A 210 -7.83 11.04 -0.12
N ILE A 211 -8.41 10.82 1.05
CA ILE A 211 -9.84 10.73 1.30
C ILE A 211 -10.22 11.86 2.25
N SER A 212 -11.24 12.65 1.90
CA SER A 212 -11.65 13.83 2.66
C SER A 212 -13.16 13.94 2.74
N SER A 213 -13.69 14.15 3.93
CA SER A 213 -15.12 14.41 4.14
C SER A 213 -15.29 15.28 5.40
N LYS A 214 -16.15 16.30 5.33
CA LYS A 214 -16.50 17.18 6.47
C LYS A 214 -15.29 17.75 7.24
N GLY A 215 -14.19 18.02 6.54
CA GLY A 215 -12.97 18.57 7.14
C GLY A 215 -12.03 17.52 7.76
N GLU A 216 -12.43 16.26 7.84
CA GLU A 216 -11.56 15.15 8.20
C GLU A 216 -10.83 14.60 6.98
N GLN A 217 -9.62 14.07 7.19
CA GLN A 217 -8.77 13.54 6.12
C GLN A 217 -8.12 12.21 6.52
N LEU A 218 -8.06 11.30 5.55
CA LEU A 218 -7.23 10.09 5.59
C LEU A 218 -6.28 10.12 4.37
N LEU A 219 -5.03 9.76 4.58
CA LEU A 219 -4.11 9.43 3.50
C LEU A 219 -3.77 7.94 3.54
N CYS A 220 -4.18 7.19 2.53
CA CYS A 220 -3.65 5.86 2.28
C CYS A 220 -2.27 6.03 1.62
N MET A 221 -1.21 5.77 2.38
CA MET A 221 0.17 6.02 1.95
C MET A 221 0.70 4.94 1.02
N SER A 222 0.05 3.77 1.02
CA SER A 222 0.53 2.57 0.34
C SER A 222 2.01 2.32 0.65
N ASP A 223 2.83 2.04 -0.34
CA ASP A 223 4.22 1.64 -0.20
C ASP A 223 5.23 2.80 -0.23
N ALA A 224 4.73 4.03 -0.12
CA ALA A 224 5.64 5.14 0.17
C ALA A 224 6.40 4.92 1.50
N PHE A 225 5.81 4.16 2.45
CA PHE A 225 6.42 3.82 3.73
C PHE A 225 6.12 2.34 4.07
N LEU A 226 7.14 1.49 4.07
CA LEU A 226 6.99 0.06 4.38
C LEU A 226 7.14 -0.25 5.88
N HIS A 227 7.78 0.63 6.65
CA HIS A 227 8.03 0.44 8.08
C HIS A 227 7.95 1.77 8.83
N PRO A 228 7.50 1.81 10.11
CA PRO A 228 7.47 3.06 10.89
C PRO A 228 8.78 3.84 10.93
N ILE A 229 9.92 3.16 10.93
CA ILE A 229 11.25 3.79 10.88
C ILE A 229 11.45 4.64 9.61
N HIS A 230 10.82 4.32 8.48
CA HIS A 230 10.87 5.16 7.28
C HIS A 230 10.18 6.52 7.44
N ILE A 231 9.30 6.67 8.42
CA ILE A 231 8.70 7.97 8.78
C ILE A 231 9.70 8.82 9.58
N GLU A 232 10.47 8.17 10.46
CA GLU A 232 11.50 8.83 11.27
C GLU A 232 12.77 9.14 10.44
N HIS A 233 13.05 8.27 9.46
CA HIS A 233 14.19 8.34 8.55
C HIS A 233 13.71 8.22 7.10
N PRO A 234 13.09 9.28 6.54
CA PRO A 234 12.53 9.24 5.18
C PRO A 234 13.58 9.08 4.08
N GLU A 235 14.85 9.28 4.42
CA GLU A 235 16.02 9.09 3.55
C GLU A 235 16.48 7.62 3.44
N TRP A 236 15.98 6.71 4.29
CA TRP A 236 16.30 5.29 4.18
C TRP A 236 15.27 4.57 3.31
N TYR A 237 15.75 3.71 2.42
CA TYR A 237 14.91 3.01 1.45
C TYR A 237 15.06 1.49 1.54
N ALA A 238 14.07 0.78 1.04
CA ALA A 238 14.06 -0.67 0.96
C ALA A 238 14.72 -1.16 -0.33
N ALA A 239 15.22 -2.39 -0.31
CA ALA A 239 15.85 -3.02 -1.47
C ALA A 239 14.90 -3.16 -2.68
N VAL A 240 13.59 -3.11 -2.45
CA VAL A 240 12.54 -3.20 -3.49
C VAL A 240 12.13 -1.83 -4.06
N ASP A 241 12.64 -0.73 -3.53
CA ASP A 241 12.30 0.61 -4.00
C ASP A 241 13.04 0.88 -5.33
N MET A 242 12.29 1.04 -6.42
CA MET A 242 12.86 1.12 -7.77
C MET A 242 13.54 2.44 -8.08
N MET A 243 13.13 3.53 -7.42
CA MET A 243 13.63 4.89 -7.64
C MET A 243 13.91 5.58 -6.30
N PRO A 244 14.96 5.18 -5.56
CA PRO A 244 15.20 5.61 -4.18
C PRO A 244 15.25 7.14 -3.99
N GLU A 245 15.96 7.87 -4.85
CA GLU A 245 16.07 9.33 -4.77
C GLU A 245 14.71 10.01 -4.94
N GLN A 246 13.88 9.50 -5.86
CA GLN A 246 12.53 10.00 -6.07
C GLN A 246 11.65 9.70 -4.87
N LEU A 247 11.77 8.49 -4.28
CA LEU A 247 11.01 8.09 -3.10
C LEU A 247 11.32 8.98 -1.89
N MET A 248 12.59 9.31 -1.66
CA MET A 248 12.97 10.22 -0.58
C MET A 248 12.28 11.58 -0.72
N ASN A 249 12.26 12.14 -1.94
CA ASN A 249 11.54 13.38 -2.23
C ASN A 249 10.03 13.24 -2.02
N THR A 250 9.44 12.14 -2.49
CA THR A 250 8.03 11.79 -2.30
C THR A 250 7.67 11.74 -0.81
N ARG A 251 8.45 11.06 0.02
CA ARG A 251 8.24 10.97 1.46
C ARG A 251 8.25 12.33 2.13
N GLN A 252 9.22 13.19 1.79
CA GLN A 252 9.28 14.56 2.32
C GLN A 252 8.04 15.38 1.94
N LEU A 253 7.57 15.28 0.69
CA LEU A 253 6.37 15.97 0.23
C LEU A 253 5.12 15.47 0.96
N LEU A 254 4.95 14.14 1.14
CA LEU A 254 3.81 13.57 1.85
C LEU A 254 3.82 13.98 3.34
N LEU A 255 4.96 13.91 4.01
CA LEU A 255 5.12 14.33 5.40
C LEU A 255 4.76 15.82 5.56
N ASN A 256 5.30 16.70 4.73
CA ASN A 256 5.01 18.13 4.78
C ASN A 256 3.55 18.46 4.48
N LYS A 257 2.93 17.74 3.53
CA LYS A 257 1.56 18.01 3.08
C LYS A 257 0.50 17.51 4.05
N PHE A 258 0.72 16.39 4.72
CA PHE A 258 -0.32 15.69 5.48
C PHE A 258 -0.05 15.59 6.99
N ALA A 259 1.19 15.44 7.45
CA ALA A 259 1.49 15.28 8.88
C ALA A 259 1.05 16.49 9.72
N ASN A 260 1.30 17.70 9.25
CA ASN A 260 0.90 18.94 9.95
C ASN A 260 -0.63 19.16 10.00
N LYS A 261 -1.42 18.43 9.20
CA LYS A 261 -2.88 18.59 9.10
C LYS A 261 -3.65 17.70 10.06
N LYS A 262 -2.97 16.94 10.91
CA LYS A 262 -3.57 15.91 11.78
C LYS A 262 -4.41 14.88 10.99
N ALA A 263 -4.09 14.68 9.71
CA ALA A 263 -4.73 13.67 8.91
C ALA A 263 -4.53 12.30 9.53
N LEU A 264 -5.53 11.44 9.47
CA LEU A 264 -5.36 10.03 9.73
C LEU A 264 -4.53 9.44 8.58
N MET A 265 -3.62 8.55 8.89
CA MET A 265 -2.80 7.85 7.89
C MET A 265 -3.13 6.37 7.92
N LEU A 266 -3.11 5.74 6.76
CA LEU A 266 -3.12 4.29 6.63
C LEU A 266 -1.88 3.86 5.85
N ALA A 267 -1.13 2.95 6.44
CA ALA A 267 0.03 2.30 5.84
C ALA A 267 -0.27 0.82 5.61
N PHE A 268 -0.06 0.36 4.38
CA PHE A 268 -0.44 -0.97 3.92
C PHE A 268 0.30 -2.10 4.66
N HIS A 269 1.58 -1.89 4.97
CA HIS A 269 2.47 -2.87 5.59
C HIS A 269 2.69 -2.70 7.10
N PHE A 270 2.02 -1.74 7.74
CA PHE A 270 2.19 -1.53 9.18
C PHE A 270 1.30 -2.50 9.98
N PRO A 271 1.59 -2.72 11.28
CA PRO A 271 0.75 -3.58 12.10
C PRO A 271 -0.73 -3.21 12.00
N PHE A 272 -1.59 -4.24 11.78
CA PHE A 272 -3.03 -4.05 11.60
C PHE A 272 -3.65 -3.22 12.75
N PRO A 273 -4.53 -2.27 12.46
CA PRO A 273 -5.19 -1.95 11.18
C PRO A 273 -4.41 -0.99 10.28
N GLY A 274 -3.13 -0.74 10.51
CA GLY A 274 -2.29 0.17 9.73
C GLY A 274 -2.62 1.66 9.91
N LEU A 275 -3.51 1.99 10.85
CA LEU A 275 -4.00 3.33 11.09
C LEU A 275 -3.21 4.06 12.18
N GLY A 276 -2.96 5.34 11.97
CA GLY A 276 -2.28 6.19 12.94
C GLY A 276 -2.11 7.62 12.48
N HIS A 277 -1.34 8.37 13.23
CA HIS A 277 -0.96 9.74 12.90
C HIS A 277 0.55 9.86 12.77
N ILE A 278 0.99 10.77 11.92
CA ILE A 278 2.38 11.20 11.88
C ILE A 278 2.46 12.47 12.71
N VAL A 279 3.28 12.43 13.77
CA VAL A 279 3.45 13.54 14.71
C VAL A 279 4.88 14.06 14.66
N GLN A 280 5.05 15.35 14.91
CA GLN A 280 6.39 15.94 14.99
C GLN A 280 7.11 15.45 16.26
N LYS A 281 8.38 15.05 16.12
CA LYS A 281 9.28 14.67 17.21
C LYS A 281 10.64 15.35 16.99
N GLY A 282 10.93 16.40 17.74
CA GLY A 282 12.09 17.25 17.49
C GLY A 282 12.02 17.91 16.10
N GLU A 283 13.07 17.77 15.30
CA GLU A 283 13.10 18.24 13.91
C GLU A 283 12.53 17.23 12.90
N GLY A 284 12.22 16.03 13.34
CA GLY A 284 11.71 14.94 12.50
C GLY A 284 10.26 14.56 12.78
N TRP A 285 9.90 13.38 12.33
CA TRP A 285 8.56 12.82 12.40
C TRP A 285 8.55 11.49 13.16
N ARG A 286 7.39 11.11 13.69
CA ARG A 286 7.19 9.82 14.33
C ARG A 286 5.80 9.27 14.00
N TRP A 287 5.72 7.94 13.79
CA TRP A 287 4.47 7.22 13.72
C TRP A 287 3.85 7.05 15.11
N GLN A 288 2.59 7.42 15.23
CA GLN A 288 1.76 7.18 16.40
C GLN A 288 0.57 6.32 15.99
N PRO A 289 0.60 5.00 16.26
CA PRO A 289 -0.50 4.11 15.89
C PRO A 289 -1.79 4.50 16.61
N LEU A 290 -2.92 4.27 15.93
CA LEU A 290 -4.23 4.44 16.54
C LEU A 290 -4.39 3.43 17.69
N ARG A 291 -4.82 3.91 18.86
CA ARG A 291 -5.13 3.00 19.96
C ARG A 291 -6.45 2.31 19.70
N ILE A 292 -6.40 1.02 19.45
CA ILE A 292 -7.59 0.17 19.37
C ILE A 292 -8.06 -0.08 20.80
N LYS A 293 -9.33 0.23 21.07
CA LYS A 293 -9.96 -0.05 22.38
C LYS A 293 -10.48 -1.45 22.41
#